data_8359561f458c81798d73f1bfea18d8a1
#
_entry.id   8359561f458c81798d73f1bfea18d8a1
#
_cell.length_a   1.000
_cell.length_b   1.000
_cell.length_c   1.000
_cell.angle_alpha   90.00
_cell.angle_beta   90.00
_cell.angle_gamma   90.00
#
_symmetry.space_group_name_H-M   'P 1'
#
loop_
_entity.id
_entity.type
_entity.pdbx_description
1 polymer ?
#
loop_
_entity_poly.entity_id
_entity_poly.type
_entity_poly.pdbx_seq_one_letter_code
_entity_poly.pdbx_strand_id
1 'polypeptide(L)'
;VLKEKYDYITLIGVLEYAGYYTDDEHPFEAFLKKISGYLKEDGKLLIAIENKFGLKYWAGSREDHTGKFFDGLEGYIDTDSKVRTFSKEALKKIITDAGYGKAEFYYPFPDYKFPVQIFSDEYLPREDDLNIGLDTFDNTRMMLFNENRVYANLLKEKKFEFFANSFFIEVTK
;
A
#
# COMPACT_ATOMS: atom_id res chain seq x y z
N VAL A 1 -1.46 -16.08 23.25
CA VAL A 1 -0.44 -16.41 22.24
C VAL A 1 -1.02 -17.48 21.34
N LEU A 2 -1.15 -17.21 20.05
CA LEU A 2 -1.59 -18.16 19.04
C LEU A 2 -0.61 -19.35 19.01
N LYS A 3 -1.12 -20.60 19.00
CA LYS A 3 -0.29 -21.81 18.99
C LYS A 3 -0.29 -22.51 17.63
N GLU A 4 -1.19 -22.10 16.73
CA GLU A 4 -1.42 -22.76 15.44
C GLU A 4 -0.79 -21.95 14.31
N LYS A 5 -0.48 -22.65 13.22
CA LYS A 5 -0.05 -22.04 11.96
C LYS A 5 -1.22 -22.01 10.98
N TYR A 6 -1.27 -20.95 10.17
CA TYR A 6 -2.37 -20.65 9.27
C TYR A 6 -1.93 -20.77 7.81
N ASP A 7 -2.86 -21.16 6.96
CA ASP A 7 -2.66 -21.18 5.50
C ASP A 7 -2.67 -19.74 4.93
N TYR A 8 -3.50 -18.87 5.53
CA TYR A 8 -3.61 -17.46 5.14
C TYR A 8 -3.58 -16.57 6.37
N ILE A 9 -2.84 -15.48 6.27
CA ILE A 9 -2.88 -14.36 7.21
C ILE A 9 -3.13 -13.08 6.40
N THR A 10 -4.01 -12.21 6.88
CA THR A 10 -4.33 -10.94 6.21
C THR A 10 -3.92 -9.75 7.08
N LEU A 11 -3.29 -8.77 6.46
CA LEU A 11 -2.95 -7.47 7.04
C LEU A 11 -3.57 -6.38 6.15
N ILE A 12 -4.86 -6.12 6.34
CA ILE A 12 -5.61 -5.16 5.55
C ILE A 12 -5.71 -3.86 6.34
N GLY A 13 -4.94 -2.83 5.95
CA GLY A 13 -4.86 -1.59 6.72
C GLY A 13 -4.27 -1.81 8.11
N VAL A 14 -3.21 -2.60 8.25
CA VAL A 14 -2.61 -3.00 9.54
C VAL A 14 -1.10 -2.79 9.58
N LEU A 15 -0.38 -3.08 8.50
CA LEU A 15 1.08 -3.03 8.48
C LEU A 15 1.60 -1.62 8.81
N GLU A 16 0.93 -0.60 8.34
CA GLU A 16 1.27 0.81 8.55
C GLU A 16 1.37 1.19 10.04
N TYR A 17 0.65 0.47 10.91
CA TYR A 17 0.64 0.67 12.36
C TYR A 17 1.72 -0.11 13.12
N ALA A 18 2.56 -0.90 12.44
CA ALA A 18 3.54 -1.77 13.11
C ALA A 18 4.48 -1.02 14.07
N GLY A 19 4.77 0.26 13.80
CA GLY A 19 5.55 1.12 14.68
C GLY A 19 4.96 1.33 16.09
N TYR A 20 3.67 1.03 16.29
CA TYR A 20 3.03 1.05 17.61
C TYR A 20 3.07 -0.30 18.34
N TYR A 21 3.43 -1.39 17.65
CA TYR A 21 3.38 -2.75 18.20
C TYR A 21 4.72 -3.29 18.69
N THR A 22 5.80 -2.56 18.42
CA THR A 22 7.16 -2.93 18.84
C THR A 22 8.02 -1.67 18.96
N ASP A 23 8.99 -1.72 19.88
CA ASP A 23 10.02 -0.69 20.03
C ASP A 23 11.33 -1.07 19.31
N ASP A 24 11.26 -2.01 18.36
CA ASP A 24 12.39 -2.39 17.52
C ASP A 24 12.85 -1.20 16.65
N GLU A 25 14.12 -1.13 16.31
CA GLU A 25 14.67 -0.12 15.41
C GLU A 25 14.08 -0.26 13.98
N HIS A 26 13.73 -1.50 13.58
CA HIS A 26 13.09 -1.85 12.33
C HIS A 26 11.70 -2.47 12.56
N PRO A 27 10.71 -1.67 12.99
CA PRO A 27 9.45 -2.20 13.52
C PRO A 27 8.62 -2.96 12.48
N PHE A 28 8.67 -2.58 11.22
CA PHE A 28 7.89 -3.20 10.14
C PHE A 28 8.43 -4.57 9.79
N GLU A 29 9.74 -4.71 9.66
CA GLU A 29 10.45 -5.97 9.44
C GLU A 29 10.26 -6.92 10.63
N ALA A 30 10.41 -6.42 11.86
CA ALA A 30 10.21 -7.18 13.09
C ALA A 30 8.77 -7.71 13.21
N PHE A 31 7.78 -6.86 12.86
CA PHE A 31 6.37 -7.24 12.84
C PHE A 31 6.10 -8.35 11.82
N LEU A 32 6.55 -8.19 10.58
CA LEU A 32 6.38 -9.19 9.52
C LEU A 32 7.10 -10.51 9.86
N LYS A 33 8.30 -10.45 10.42
CA LYS A 33 9.04 -11.62 10.90
C LYS A 33 8.28 -12.37 11.98
N LYS A 34 7.64 -11.65 12.90
CA LYS A 34 6.76 -12.26 13.91
C LYS A 34 5.55 -12.94 13.28
N ILE A 35 4.91 -12.32 12.30
CA ILE A 35 3.78 -12.87 11.54
C ILE A 35 4.19 -14.16 10.80
N SER A 36 5.39 -14.20 10.20
CA SER A 36 5.93 -15.39 9.51
C SER A 36 5.95 -16.62 10.43
N GLY A 37 6.14 -16.45 11.74
CA GLY A 37 6.09 -17.52 12.72
C GLY A 37 4.73 -18.25 12.82
N TYR A 38 3.65 -17.57 12.44
CA TYR A 38 2.29 -18.12 12.43
C TYR A 38 1.84 -18.61 11.06
N LEU A 39 2.62 -18.41 10.02
CA LEU A 39 2.32 -18.85 8.66
C LEU A 39 2.89 -20.25 8.42
N LYS A 40 2.11 -21.15 7.77
CA LYS A 40 2.62 -22.43 7.28
C LYS A 40 3.70 -22.22 6.23
N GLU A 41 4.46 -23.28 5.89
CA GLU A 41 5.54 -23.19 4.88
C GLU A 41 5.03 -22.78 3.50
N ASP A 42 3.90 -23.31 3.10
CA ASP A 42 3.18 -23.01 1.85
C ASP A 42 2.08 -21.95 2.03
N GLY A 43 2.02 -21.35 3.23
CA GLY A 43 1.02 -20.34 3.57
C GLY A 43 1.29 -18.98 2.90
N LYS A 44 0.24 -18.19 2.76
CA LYS A 44 0.28 -16.88 2.11
C LYS A 44 -0.06 -15.76 3.09
N LEU A 45 0.76 -14.72 3.09
CA LEU A 45 0.46 -13.46 3.76
C LEU A 45 -0.11 -12.48 2.72
N LEU A 46 -1.29 -11.92 2.99
CA LEU A 46 -1.97 -10.97 2.14
C LEU A 46 -1.94 -9.59 2.81
N ILE A 47 -1.32 -8.62 2.16
CA ILE A 47 -1.17 -7.25 2.68
C ILE A 47 -1.94 -6.30 1.78
N ALA A 48 -2.78 -5.43 2.34
CA ALA A 48 -3.33 -4.28 1.64
C ALA A 48 -2.94 -3.00 2.40
N ILE A 49 -2.39 -2.03 1.67
CA ILE A 49 -1.83 -0.80 2.25
C ILE A 49 -1.84 0.33 1.22
N GLU A 50 -1.98 1.56 1.68
CA GLU A 50 -1.84 2.75 0.85
C GLU A 50 -0.42 2.89 0.30
N ASN A 51 -0.34 3.37 -0.94
CA ASN A 51 0.93 3.81 -1.51
C ASN A 51 1.26 5.22 -1.06
N LYS A 52 2.37 5.40 -0.40
CA LYS A 52 2.89 6.72 0.01
C LYS A 52 2.91 7.75 -1.13
N PHE A 53 3.14 7.31 -2.37
CA PHE A 53 3.19 8.14 -3.57
C PHE A 53 1.91 8.06 -4.42
N GLY A 54 0.81 7.56 -3.86
CA GLY A 54 -0.48 7.49 -4.55
C GLY A 54 -0.89 8.82 -5.17
N LEU A 55 -1.39 8.78 -6.41
CA LEU A 55 -1.76 9.98 -7.15
C LEU A 55 -2.77 10.86 -6.41
N LYS A 56 -3.65 10.23 -5.60
CA LYS A 56 -4.65 10.92 -4.78
C LYS A 56 -4.02 12.00 -3.88
N TYR A 57 -2.84 11.76 -3.31
CA TYR A 57 -2.16 12.71 -2.43
C TYR A 57 -1.63 13.93 -3.19
N TRP A 58 -1.10 13.73 -4.40
CA TRP A 58 -0.70 14.81 -5.30
C TRP A 58 -1.90 15.62 -5.79
N ALA A 59 -3.05 14.95 -5.94
CA ALA A 59 -4.29 15.57 -6.40
C ALA A 59 -5.06 16.31 -5.31
N GLY A 60 -4.56 16.36 -4.07
CA GLY A 60 -5.14 17.14 -2.98
C GLY A 60 -5.88 16.33 -1.91
N SER A 61 -5.71 15.00 -1.88
CA SER A 61 -6.12 14.22 -0.71
C SER A 61 -5.16 14.48 0.45
N ARG A 62 -5.71 14.47 1.66
CA ARG A 62 -4.89 14.42 2.87
C ARG A 62 -4.34 13.00 3.05
N GLU A 63 -3.24 12.89 3.77
CA GLU A 63 -2.71 11.60 4.19
C GLU A 63 -3.73 10.93 5.13
N ASP A 64 -4.03 9.64 4.87
CA ASP A 64 -5.17 8.94 5.47
C ASP A 64 -5.08 8.80 6.99
N HIS A 65 -3.89 8.74 7.56
CA HIS A 65 -3.65 8.49 8.98
C HIS A 65 -3.31 9.75 9.78
N THR A 66 -2.61 10.71 9.17
CA THR A 66 -2.21 11.94 9.86
C THR A 66 -3.16 13.09 9.60
N GLY A 67 -3.98 13.01 8.54
CA GLY A 67 -4.91 14.05 8.13
C GLY A 67 -4.23 15.32 7.59
N LYS A 68 -2.91 15.31 7.42
CA LYS A 68 -2.14 16.44 6.87
C LYS A 68 -2.00 16.32 5.35
N PHE A 69 -1.87 17.47 4.68
CA PHE A 69 -1.50 17.48 3.26
C PHE A 69 -0.03 17.11 3.10
N PHE A 70 0.27 16.28 2.11
CA PHE A 70 1.62 15.92 1.66
C PHE A 70 2.51 15.20 2.68
N ASP A 71 2.03 14.92 3.87
CA ASP A 71 2.83 14.39 4.99
C ASP A 71 3.59 13.10 4.61
N GLY A 72 2.93 12.15 3.97
CA GLY A 72 3.58 10.96 3.42
C GLY A 72 4.59 11.28 2.32
N LEU A 73 4.26 12.20 1.39
CA LEU A 73 5.16 12.61 0.31
C LEU A 73 6.44 13.27 0.85
N GLU A 74 6.31 14.07 1.88
CA GLU A 74 7.42 14.76 2.57
C GLU A 74 8.18 13.86 3.55
N GLY A 75 7.74 12.61 3.74
CA GLY A 75 8.46 11.62 4.55
C GLY A 75 8.10 11.62 6.02
N TYR A 76 6.93 12.18 6.40
CA TYR A 76 6.44 12.23 7.79
C TYR A 76 7.37 13.00 8.75
N ILE A 77 7.98 14.09 8.28
CA ILE A 77 8.99 14.86 9.04
C ILE A 77 8.34 15.56 10.23
N ASP A 78 7.14 16.12 10.06
CA ASP A 78 6.47 16.96 11.03
C ASP A 78 5.35 16.24 11.80
N THR A 79 5.53 14.95 12.10
CA THR A 79 4.53 14.18 12.84
C THR A 79 5.13 13.29 13.91
N ASP A 80 4.49 13.25 15.08
CA ASP A 80 4.80 12.30 16.15
C ASP A 80 4.16 10.92 15.91
N SER A 81 3.35 10.78 14.87
CA SER A 81 2.73 9.51 14.49
C SER A 81 3.81 8.50 14.10
N LYS A 82 3.66 7.27 14.60
CA LYS A 82 4.48 6.11 14.19
C LYS A 82 3.89 5.39 12.97
N VAL A 83 2.74 5.83 12.47
CA VAL A 83 2.12 5.26 11.27
C VAL A 83 2.94 5.64 10.04
N ARG A 84 3.17 4.66 9.15
CA ARG A 84 3.93 4.89 7.90
C ARG A 84 3.30 4.11 6.76
N THR A 85 3.11 4.79 5.64
CA THR A 85 2.87 4.16 4.34
C THR A 85 4.15 4.15 3.52
N PHE A 86 4.20 3.33 2.49
CA PHE A 86 5.46 3.03 1.79
C PHE A 86 5.27 3.10 0.28
N SER A 87 6.39 3.27 -0.44
CA SER A 87 6.46 2.99 -1.86
C SER A 87 6.55 1.48 -2.12
N LYS A 88 6.29 1.04 -3.35
CA LYS A 88 6.46 -0.36 -3.77
C LYS A 88 7.87 -0.88 -3.43
N GLU A 89 8.91 -0.11 -3.74
CA GLU A 89 10.29 -0.52 -3.51
C GLU A 89 10.64 -0.63 -2.02
N ALA A 90 10.12 0.29 -1.20
CA ALA A 90 10.29 0.20 0.25
C ALA A 90 9.59 -1.05 0.82
N LEU A 91 8.36 -1.36 0.36
CA LEU A 91 7.64 -2.57 0.78
C LEU A 91 8.37 -3.85 0.35
N LYS A 92 8.88 -3.91 -0.87
CA LYS A 92 9.72 -5.04 -1.32
C LYS A 92 10.91 -5.26 -0.39
N LYS A 93 11.60 -4.19 -0.04
CA LYS A 93 12.74 -4.26 0.88
C LYS A 93 12.33 -4.75 2.26
N ILE A 94 11.30 -4.17 2.88
CA ILE A 94 10.77 -4.57 4.19
C ILE A 94 10.38 -6.05 4.20
N ILE A 95 9.68 -6.52 3.17
CA ILE A 95 9.25 -7.91 3.02
C ILE A 95 10.46 -8.86 2.92
N THR A 96 11.44 -8.49 2.09
CA THR A 96 12.68 -9.28 1.92
C THR A 96 13.50 -9.32 3.21
N ASP A 97 13.68 -8.18 3.87
CA ASP A 97 14.46 -8.09 5.13
C ASP A 97 13.75 -8.84 6.28
N ALA A 98 12.43 -8.99 6.21
CA ALA A 98 11.66 -9.83 7.13
C ALA A 98 11.81 -11.35 6.86
N GLY A 99 12.49 -11.73 5.77
CA GLY A 99 12.80 -13.13 5.44
C GLY A 99 11.79 -13.83 4.54
N TYR A 100 10.93 -13.10 3.85
CA TYR A 100 10.03 -13.68 2.84
C TYR A 100 10.71 -13.80 1.48
N GLY A 101 10.35 -14.85 0.71
CA GLY A 101 10.99 -15.19 -0.56
C GLY A 101 10.40 -14.47 -1.78
N LYS A 102 9.08 -14.27 -1.81
CA LYS A 102 8.38 -13.70 -2.97
C LYS A 102 7.29 -12.73 -2.54
N ALA A 103 7.14 -11.64 -3.28
CA ALA A 103 6.04 -10.68 -3.16
C ALA A 103 5.49 -10.35 -4.54
N GLU A 104 4.21 -10.63 -4.76
CA GLU A 104 3.48 -10.30 -5.98
C GLU A 104 2.58 -9.09 -5.71
N PHE A 105 2.74 -8.04 -6.52
CA PHE A 105 2.02 -6.79 -6.34
C PHE A 105 0.81 -6.70 -7.27
N TYR A 106 -0.30 -6.31 -6.68
CA TYR A 106 -1.55 -5.96 -7.34
C TYR A 106 -1.93 -4.52 -7.00
N TYR A 107 -2.66 -3.89 -7.89
CA TYR A 107 -3.06 -2.48 -7.82
C TYR A 107 -4.57 -2.38 -7.80
N PRO A 108 -5.21 -2.42 -6.61
CA PRO A 108 -6.63 -2.14 -6.46
C PRO A 108 -6.94 -0.71 -6.89
N PHE A 109 -7.87 -0.53 -7.80
CA PHE A 109 -8.26 0.78 -8.33
C PHE A 109 -9.74 1.06 -8.08
N PRO A 110 -10.13 2.24 -7.60
CA PRO A 110 -9.27 3.39 -7.27
C PRO A 110 -8.49 3.26 -5.95
N ASP A 111 -8.89 2.37 -5.05
CA ASP A 111 -8.26 2.12 -3.74
C ASP A 111 -8.57 0.69 -3.25
N TYR A 112 -7.75 0.14 -2.34
CA TYR A 112 -7.95 -1.21 -1.80
C TYR A 112 -9.19 -1.33 -0.92
N LYS A 113 -9.69 -0.24 -0.36
CA LYS A 113 -10.88 -0.24 0.51
C LYS A 113 -12.15 -0.57 -0.27
N PHE A 114 -12.29 -0.05 -1.49
CA PHE A 114 -13.43 -0.31 -2.38
C PHE A 114 -12.96 -0.43 -3.83
N PRO A 115 -12.25 -1.50 -4.19
CA PRO A 115 -11.74 -1.67 -5.54
C PRO A 115 -12.86 -1.98 -6.53
N VAL A 116 -12.86 -1.30 -7.66
CA VAL A 116 -13.72 -1.60 -8.82
C VAL A 116 -12.99 -2.53 -9.79
N GLN A 117 -11.67 -2.37 -9.87
CA GLN A 117 -10.77 -3.16 -10.70
C GLN A 117 -9.50 -3.46 -9.92
N ILE A 118 -8.83 -4.57 -10.27
CA ILE A 118 -7.53 -4.94 -9.70
C ILE A 118 -6.60 -5.26 -10.86
N PHE A 119 -5.47 -4.58 -10.93
CA PHE A 119 -4.41 -4.81 -11.91
C PHE A 119 -3.22 -5.51 -11.24
N SER A 120 -2.25 -5.97 -12.03
CA SER A 120 -1.03 -6.61 -11.54
C SER A 120 0.18 -6.13 -12.32
N ASP A 121 1.38 -6.49 -11.88
CA ASP A 121 2.62 -6.23 -12.63
C ASP A 121 2.61 -6.85 -14.05
N GLU A 122 1.92 -7.98 -14.21
CA GLU A 122 1.79 -8.67 -15.50
C GLU A 122 0.64 -8.10 -16.35
N TYR A 123 -0.33 -7.46 -15.73
CA TYR A 123 -1.53 -6.96 -16.38
C TYR A 123 -1.86 -5.54 -15.90
N LEU A 124 -1.15 -4.57 -16.47
CA LEU A 124 -1.37 -3.15 -16.20
C LEU A 124 -2.59 -2.61 -16.95
N PRO A 125 -3.24 -1.54 -16.45
CA PRO A 125 -4.40 -0.94 -17.11
C PRO A 125 -4.03 -0.34 -18.47
N ARG A 126 -5.02 -0.29 -19.36
CA ARG A 126 -5.00 0.48 -20.61
C ARG A 126 -5.62 1.85 -20.38
N GLU A 127 -5.44 2.78 -21.31
CA GLU A 127 -5.92 4.17 -21.17
C GLU A 127 -7.42 4.26 -20.84
N ASP A 128 -8.26 3.40 -21.44
CA ASP A 128 -9.71 3.42 -21.26
C ASP A 128 -10.21 2.70 -19.99
N ASP A 129 -9.35 1.91 -19.35
CA ASP A 129 -9.73 1.12 -18.17
C ASP A 129 -9.90 1.99 -16.91
N LEU A 130 -9.27 3.16 -16.84
CA LEU A 130 -9.22 4.00 -15.65
C LEU A 130 -10.23 5.17 -15.65
N ASN A 131 -11.27 5.11 -16.46
CA ASN A 131 -12.30 6.16 -16.52
C ASN A 131 -13.40 5.91 -15.48
N ILE A 132 -13.06 5.95 -14.20
CA ILE A 132 -13.94 5.70 -13.07
C ILE A 132 -13.99 6.94 -12.18
N GLY A 133 -15.12 7.17 -11.50
CA GLY A 133 -15.22 8.18 -10.44
C GLY A 133 -14.18 7.91 -9.34
N LEU A 134 -13.38 8.92 -9.03
CA LEU A 134 -12.30 8.82 -8.04
C LEU A 134 -12.73 9.49 -6.74
N ASP A 135 -13.74 8.92 -6.10
CA ASP A 135 -14.19 9.38 -4.79
C ASP A 135 -13.20 8.94 -3.70
N THR A 136 -12.96 9.82 -2.74
CA THR A 136 -12.28 9.45 -1.49
C THR A 136 -13.34 9.15 -0.43
N PHE A 137 -13.26 7.95 0.13
CA PHE A 137 -14.26 7.49 1.09
C PHE A 137 -14.03 8.02 2.51
N ASP A 138 -12.81 8.42 2.83
CA ASP A 138 -12.41 8.78 4.19
C ASP A 138 -12.54 10.27 4.50
N ASN A 139 -12.32 11.14 3.53
CA ASN A 139 -12.33 12.59 3.75
C ASN A 139 -12.75 13.37 2.51
N THR A 140 -13.43 14.49 2.71
CA THR A 140 -13.60 15.48 1.63
C THR A 140 -12.25 16.02 1.21
N ARG A 141 -12.00 16.09 -0.10
CA ARG A 141 -10.75 16.60 -0.63
C ARG A 141 -10.94 17.72 -1.63
N MET A 142 -9.95 18.57 -1.72
CA MET A 142 -9.81 19.50 -2.83
C MET A 142 -9.28 18.72 -4.05
N MET A 143 -9.88 18.93 -5.21
CA MET A 143 -9.39 18.35 -6.48
C MET A 143 -8.50 19.36 -7.18
N LEU A 144 -7.18 19.18 -7.12
CA LEU A 144 -6.21 20.09 -7.75
C LEU A 144 -6.14 19.89 -9.27
N PHE A 145 -6.42 18.66 -9.75
CA PHE A 145 -6.43 18.32 -11.18
C PHE A 145 -7.35 17.11 -11.43
N ASN A 146 -7.60 16.82 -12.70
CA ASN A 146 -8.35 15.63 -13.12
C ASN A 146 -7.44 14.40 -13.13
N GLU A 147 -7.58 13.51 -12.13
CA GLU A 147 -6.74 12.32 -11.96
C GLU A 147 -6.86 11.35 -13.13
N ASN A 148 -8.06 11.16 -13.72
CA ASN A 148 -8.20 10.26 -14.86
C ASN A 148 -7.34 10.71 -16.05
N ARG A 149 -7.26 12.02 -16.29
CA ARG A 149 -6.37 12.57 -17.34
C ARG A 149 -4.90 12.39 -17.02
N VAL A 150 -4.52 12.52 -15.75
CA VAL A 150 -3.14 12.29 -15.31
C VAL A 150 -2.80 10.82 -15.41
N TYR A 151 -3.67 9.91 -14.97
CA TYR A 151 -3.47 8.48 -15.14
C TYR A 151 -3.29 8.07 -16.61
N ALA A 152 -4.08 8.61 -17.53
CA ALA A 152 -3.91 8.36 -18.96
C ALA A 152 -2.50 8.73 -19.47
N ASN A 153 -1.92 9.83 -18.98
CA ASN A 153 -0.54 10.21 -19.30
C ASN A 153 0.49 9.30 -18.58
N LEU A 154 0.25 8.97 -17.33
CA LEU A 154 1.14 8.07 -16.56
C LEU A 154 1.24 6.67 -17.20
N LEU A 155 0.16 6.19 -17.82
CA LEU A 155 0.18 4.93 -18.57
C LEU A 155 1.08 5.02 -19.80
N LYS A 156 1.01 6.11 -20.56
CA LYS A 156 1.91 6.36 -21.72
C LYS A 156 3.38 6.39 -21.30
N GLU A 157 3.66 6.98 -20.13
CA GLU A 157 5.00 7.09 -19.56
C GLU A 157 5.43 5.83 -18.77
N LYS A 158 4.58 4.80 -18.69
CA LYS A 158 4.84 3.56 -17.90
C LYS A 158 5.14 3.86 -16.43
N LYS A 159 4.33 4.73 -15.81
CA LYS A 159 4.49 5.17 -14.42
C LYS A 159 3.27 4.85 -13.53
N PHE A 160 2.30 4.10 -14.05
CA PHE A 160 1.09 3.77 -13.30
C PHE A 160 1.40 3.13 -11.94
N GLU A 161 2.28 2.12 -11.91
CA GLU A 161 2.63 1.37 -10.70
C GLU A 161 3.16 2.27 -9.57
N PHE A 162 3.97 3.28 -9.93
CA PHE A 162 4.53 4.22 -8.97
C PHE A 162 3.44 5.10 -8.33
N PHE A 163 2.43 5.50 -9.12
CA PHE A 163 1.36 6.41 -8.70
C PHE A 163 0.05 5.70 -8.34
N ALA A 164 -0.02 4.37 -8.41
CA ALA A 164 -1.20 3.64 -7.93
C ALA A 164 -1.50 4.01 -6.47
N ASN A 165 -2.77 4.22 -6.12
CA ASN A 165 -3.14 4.76 -4.80
C ASN A 165 -2.89 3.79 -3.65
N SER A 166 -2.89 2.49 -3.94
CA SER A 166 -2.69 1.45 -2.93
C SER A 166 -2.13 0.18 -3.57
N PHE A 167 -1.66 -0.72 -2.72
CA PHE A 167 -1.19 -2.04 -3.09
C PHE A 167 -2.00 -3.12 -2.39
N PHE A 168 -2.22 -4.23 -3.08
CA PHE A 168 -2.52 -5.52 -2.51
C PHE A 168 -1.35 -6.45 -2.84
N ILE A 169 -0.79 -7.13 -1.85
CA ILE A 169 0.45 -7.89 -2.00
C ILE A 169 0.21 -9.31 -1.51
N GLU A 170 0.48 -10.28 -2.38
CA GLU A 170 0.58 -11.68 -1.99
C GLU A 170 2.03 -12.02 -1.70
N VAL A 171 2.30 -12.48 -0.48
CA VAL A 171 3.64 -12.76 0.02
C VAL A 171 3.76 -14.22 0.43
N THR A 172 4.83 -14.87 0.00
CA THR A 172 5.18 -16.26 0.37
C THR A 172 6.58 -16.33 0.99
N LYS A 173 6.81 -17.37 1.77
CA LYS A 173 8.13 -17.65 2.35
C LYS A 173 9.16 -18.06 1.32
#